data_d3cfe0fd8efebf333e47e41054e3abfa
#
_entry.id   d3cfe0fd8efebf333e47e41054e3abfa
#
_cell.length_a   1.000
_cell.length_b   1.000
_cell.length_c   1.000
_cell.angle_alpha   90.00
_cell.angle_beta   90.00
_cell.angle_gamma   90.00
#
_symmetry.space_group_name_H-M   'P 1'
#
loop_
_entity.id
_entity.type
_entity.pdbx_description
1 polymer ?
#
loop_
_entity_poly.entity_id
_entity_poly.type
_entity_poly.pdbx_seq_one_letter_code
_entity_poly.pdbx_strand_id
1 'polypeptide(L)'
;MKPTPSDWPRMSSSVFYQDAVAAIQWLCDAFGFEIRLKVEGDKGQIEHSELTYGEGLIMVAQETPQSERAWKRAMRSPKSQNGATTQSIMLFVDDADAHCAHARARGAQIIEEPATHDYGEDYWADRSYGAIDPEGHLWWITQRLRNPPAK
;
A
#
# COMPACT_ATOMS: atom_id res chain seq x y z
N MET A 1 -12.59 -14.37 20.37
CA MET A 1 -12.91 -13.38 19.30
C MET A 1 -13.59 -14.13 18.16
N LYS A 2 -14.66 -13.59 17.56
CA LYS A 2 -15.29 -14.24 16.40
C LYS A 2 -14.34 -14.22 15.20
N PRO A 3 -14.44 -15.18 14.24
CA PRO A 3 -13.66 -15.14 13.02
C PRO A 3 -13.98 -13.87 12.20
N THR A 4 -13.04 -13.47 11.35
CA THR A 4 -13.27 -12.41 10.34
C THR A 4 -14.28 -12.90 9.30
N PRO A 5 -14.92 -11.99 8.55
CA PRO A 5 -15.61 -12.37 7.32
C PRO A 5 -14.67 -13.17 6.40
N SER A 6 -15.26 -14.07 5.59
CA SER A 6 -14.47 -14.85 4.64
C SER A 6 -13.68 -13.92 3.72
N ASP A 7 -12.41 -14.26 3.51
CA ASP A 7 -11.48 -13.55 2.62
C ASP A 7 -11.21 -12.09 3.01
N TRP A 8 -11.45 -11.72 4.28
CA TRP A 8 -11.10 -10.42 4.80
C TRP A 8 -10.06 -10.51 5.92
N PRO A 9 -8.97 -9.72 5.89
CA PRO A 9 -8.08 -9.59 7.03
C PRO A 9 -8.82 -8.87 8.17
N ARG A 10 -8.37 -9.10 9.39
CA ARG A 10 -8.96 -8.45 10.57
C ARG A 10 -8.78 -6.93 10.57
N MET A 11 -7.76 -6.47 9.89
CA MET A 11 -7.45 -5.05 9.77
C MET A 11 -7.05 -4.75 8.31
N SER A 12 -7.51 -3.64 7.80
CA SER A 12 -7.26 -3.17 6.45
C SER A 12 -7.11 -1.66 6.46
N SER A 13 -6.34 -1.11 5.53
CA SER A 13 -6.16 0.33 5.37
C SER A 13 -6.97 0.85 4.18
N SER A 14 -7.42 2.09 4.27
CA SER A 14 -7.95 2.85 3.13
C SER A 14 -6.93 3.89 2.70
N VAL A 15 -6.60 3.91 1.42
CA VAL A 15 -5.61 4.80 0.82
C VAL A 15 -6.32 5.69 -0.19
N PHE A 16 -6.13 7.00 -0.07
CA PHE A 16 -6.87 7.98 -0.87
C PHE A 16 -5.97 8.65 -1.90
N TYR A 17 -6.49 8.79 -3.12
CA TYR A 17 -5.80 9.36 -4.27
C TYR A 17 -6.62 10.46 -4.93
N GLN A 18 -5.97 11.40 -5.61
CA GLN A 18 -6.64 12.34 -6.52
C GLN A 18 -7.18 11.61 -7.74
N ASP A 19 -6.40 10.67 -8.27
CA ASP A 19 -6.77 9.80 -9.38
C ASP A 19 -6.68 8.34 -8.95
N ALA A 20 -7.75 7.85 -8.33
CA ALA A 20 -7.80 6.47 -7.82
C ALA A 20 -7.80 5.44 -8.95
N VAL A 21 -8.28 5.78 -10.16
CA VAL A 21 -8.25 4.86 -11.32
C VAL A 21 -6.80 4.60 -11.73
N ALA A 22 -6.03 5.67 -11.93
CA ALA A 22 -4.61 5.57 -12.28
C ALA A 22 -3.80 4.90 -11.14
N ALA A 23 -4.12 5.22 -9.89
CA ALA A 23 -3.45 4.63 -8.73
C ALA A 23 -3.67 3.11 -8.64
N ILE A 24 -4.89 2.61 -8.83
CA ILE A 24 -5.20 1.18 -8.85
C ILE A 24 -4.37 0.48 -9.93
N GLN A 25 -4.37 1.02 -11.16
CA GLN A 25 -3.58 0.43 -12.24
C GLN A 25 -2.09 0.39 -11.91
N TRP A 26 -1.56 1.50 -11.39
CA TRP A 26 -0.16 1.58 -11.02
C TRP A 26 0.23 0.61 -9.90
N LEU A 27 -0.61 0.49 -8.85
CA LEU A 27 -0.38 -0.44 -7.74
C LEU A 27 -0.35 -1.91 -8.22
N CYS A 28 -1.23 -2.26 -9.17
CA CYS A 28 -1.19 -3.58 -9.80
C CYS A 28 0.09 -3.78 -10.63
N ASP A 29 0.44 -2.81 -11.48
CA ASP A 29 1.56 -2.94 -12.41
C ASP A 29 2.93 -2.85 -11.72
N ALA A 30 3.06 -2.00 -10.69
CA ALA A 30 4.34 -1.72 -10.04
C ALA A 30 4.58 -2.54 -8.78
N PHE A 31 3.55 -2.78 -7.98
CA PHE A 31 3.67 -3.50 -6.71
C PHE A 31 3.08 -4.91 -6.74
N GLY A 32 2.36 -5.29 -7.80
CA GLY A 32 1.81 -6.63 -7.94
C GLY A 32 0.51 -6.87 -7.19
N PHE A 33 -0.24 -5.82 -6.86
CA PHE A 33 -1.59 -5.97 -6.31
C PHE A 33 -2.54 -6.57 -7.35
N GLU A 34 -3.55 -7.27 -6.86
CA GLU A 34 -4.66 -7.79 -7.67
C GLU A 34 -5.96 -7.09 -7.30
N ILE A 35 -6.76 -6.75 -8.31
CA ILE A 35 -8.08 -6.15 -8.09
C ILE A 35 -9.05 -7.25 -7.66
N ARG A 36 -9.51 -7.21 -6.41
CA ARG A 36 -10.56 -8.07 -5.90
C ARG A 36 -11.96 -7.53 -6.22
N LEU A 37 -12.13 -6.22 -6.05
CA LEU A 37 -13.39 -5.52 -6.31
C LEU A 37 -13.09 -4.10 -6.79
N LYS A 38 -13.84 -3.64 -7.76
CA LYS A 38 -13.83 -2.24 -8.22
C LYS A 38 -15.25 -1.82 -8.55
N VAL A 39 -15.72 -0.78 -7.86
CA VAL A 39 -17.03 -0.15 -8.08
C VAL A 39 -16.81 1.26 -8.59
N GLU A 40 -17.24 1.50 -9.81
CA GLU A 40 -17.16 2.80 -10.47
C GLU A 40 -18.49 3.52 -10.39
N GLY A 41 -18.47 4.82 -10.18
CA GLY A 41 -19.64 5.68 -10.29
C GLY A 41 -19.90 6.11 -11.74
N ASP A 42 -20.99 6.86 -11.93
CA ASP A 42 -21.50 7.26 -13.25
C ASP A 42 -20.50 8.07 -14.11
N LYS A 43 -19.52 8.69 -13.47
CA LYS A 43 -18.46 9.49 -14.14
C LYS A 43 -17.12 8.75 -14.21
N GLY A 44 -17.11 7.44 -13.91
CA GLY A 44 -15.88 6.63 -13.89
C GLY A 44 -14.99 6.83 -12.65
N GLN A 45 -15.43 7.62 -11.66
CA GLN A 45 -14.71 7.75 -10.39
C GLN A 45 -14.83 6.47 -9.57
N ILE A 46 -13.83 6.20 -8.73
CA ILE A 46 -13.85 5.04 -7.84
C ILE A 46 -14.72 5.34 -6.60
N GLU A 47 -15.83 4.65 -6.50
CA GLU A 47 -16.70 4.69 -5.31
C GLU A 47 -16.20 3.76 -4.21
N HIS A 48 -15.71 2.58 -4.60
CA HIS A 48 -15.10 1.60 -3.71
C HIS A 48 -14.17 0.70 -4.50
N SER A 49 -13.04 0.32 -3.90
CA SER A 49 -12.20 -0.74 -4.45
C SER A 49 -11.52 -1.54 -3.35
N GLU A 50 -11.18 -2.76 -3.67
CA GLU A 50 -10.44 -3.70 -2.84
C GLU A 50 -9.31 -4.29 -3.66
N LEU A 51 -8.08 -4.09 -3.21
CA LEU A 51 -6.89 -4.66 -3.80
C LEU A 51 -6.25 -5.63 -2.81
N THR A 52 -5.83 -6.79 -3.29
CA THR A 52 -5.18 -7.82 -2.48
C THR A 52 -3.74 -8.03 -2.90
N TYR A 53 -2.92 -8.41 -1.92
CA TYR A 53 -1.57 -8.96 -2.12
C TYR A 53 -1.40 -10.12 -1.13
N GLY A 54 -1.42 -11.35 -1.62
CA GLY A 54 -1.56 -12.51 -0.76
C GLY A 54 -2.80 -12.40 0.15
N GLU A 55 -2.62 -12.56 1.46
CA GLU A 55 -3.68 -12.39 2.46
C GLU A 55 -3.95 -10.95 2.88
N GLY A 56 -3.13 -10.00 2.41
CA GLY A 56 -3.30 -8.58 2.68
C GLY A 56 -4.37 -7.94 1.81
N LEU A 57 -5.06 -6.94 2.35
CA LEU A 57 -6.08 -6.19 1.63
C LEU A 57 -5.99 -4.71 1.97
N ILE A 58 -6.03 -3.88 0.93
CA ILE A 58 -6.23 -2.43 1.06
C ILE A 58 -7.45 -1.99 0.25
N MET A 59 -8.07 -0.88 0.67
CA MET A 59 -9.08 -0.19 -0.11
C MET A 59 -8.45 1.05 -0.74
N VAL A 60 -8.65 1.24 -2.03
CA VAL A 60 -8.21 2.44 -2.75
C VAL A 60 -9.43 3.25 -3.12
N ALA A 61 -9.42 4.52 -2.76
CA ALA A 61 -10.55 5.41 -2.94
C ALA A 61 -10.15 6.76 -3.51
N GLN A 62 -11.11 7.40 -4.18
CA GLN A 62 -10.97 8.77 -4.67
C GLN A 62 -11.12 9.76 -3.51
N GLU A 63 -10.23 10.74 -3.39
CA GLU A 63 -10.47 11.86 -2.47
C GLU A 63 -11.67 12.69 -2.93
N THR A 64 -12.45 13.19 -1.98
CA THR A 64 -13.68 13.95 -2.25
C THR A 64 -13.70 15.25 -1.44
N PRO A 65 -12.87 16.25 -1.79
CA PRO A 65 -12.74 17.49 -1.01
C PRO A 65 -14.03 18.32 -0.95
N GLN A 66 -14.97 18.09 -1.87
CA GLN A 66 -16.26 18.76 -1.91
C GLN A 66 -17.40 17.99 -1.24
N SER A 67 -17.11 16.86 -0.60
CA SER A 67 -18.12 16.04 0.06
C SER A 67 -18.81 16.81 1.19
N GLU A 68 -20.10 16.67 1.36
CA GLU A 68 -20.85 17.20 2.51
C GLU A 68 -20.43 16.51 3.82
N ARG A 69 -19.94 15.27 3.75
CA ARG A 69 -19.47 14.52 4.92
C ARG A 69 -18.08 14.98 5.34
N ALA A 70 -17.96 15.53 6.54
CA ALA A 70 -16.70 16.08 7.06
C ALA A 70 -15.53 15.08 7.04
N TRP A 71 -15.78 13.83 7.41
CA TRP A 71 -14.74 12.79 7.41
C TRP A 71 -14.23 12.48 6.00
N LYS A 72 -15.10 12.49 4.98
CA LYS A 72 -14.67 12.29 3.57
C LYS A 72 -13.79 13.44 3.08
N ARG A 73 -14.12 14.70 3.44
CA ARG A 73 -13.28 15.85 3.10
C ARG A 73 -11.90 15.79 3.70
N ALA A 74 -11.76 15.15 4.87
CA ALA A 74 -10.49 15.02 5.58
C ALA A 74 -9.58 13.93 4.99
N MET A 75 -10.14 12.96 4.23
CA MET A 75 -9.38 11.89 3.62
C MET A 75 -8.77 12.36 2.30
N ARG A 76 -7.46 12.61 2.33
CA ARG A 76 -6.74 13.27 1.24
C ARG A 76 -5.54 12.46 0.77
N SER A 77 -5.21 12.63 -0.52
CA SER A 77 -3.94 12.19 -1.08
C SER A 77 -2.78 13.05 -0.54
N PRO A 78 -1.58 12.50 -0.30
CA PRO A 78 -0.38 13.29 0.00
C PRO A 78 -0.12 14.39 -1.04
N LYS A 79 -0.39 14.12 -2.30
CA LYS A 79 -0.28 15.09 -3.40
C LYS A 79 -1.14 16.35 -3.16
N SER A 80 -2.32 16.21 -2.56
CA SER A 80 -3.19 17.32 -2.17
C SER A 80 -2.73 18.05 -0.90
N GLN A 81 -1.73 17.51 -0.19
CA GLN A 81 -1.24 18.00 1.09
C GLN A 81 0.26 18.35 1.02
N ASN A 82 0.74 18.77 -0.13
CA ASN A 82 2.15 19.12 -0.37
C ASN A 82 3.13 17.99 -0.01
N GLY A 83 2.72 16.74 -0.23
CA GLY A 83 3.51 15.55 0.06
C GLY A 83 3.46 15.06 1.52
N ALA A 84 2.68 15.72 2.39
CA ALA A 84 2.53 15.27 3.76
C ALA A 84 1.73 13.96 3.85
N THR A 85 2.23 13.01 4.63
CA THR A 85 1.55 11.75 4.91
C THR A 85 1.50 11.51 6.41
N THR A 86 0.46 10.82 6.88
CA THR A 86 0.26 10.51 8.29
C THR A 86 0.47 9.02 8.59
N GLN A 87 0.76 8.22 7.56
CA GLN A 87 0.98 6.78 7.69
C GLN A 87 1.94 6.28 6.62
N SER A 88 2.48 5.11 6.86
CA SER A 88 3.15 4.28 5.85
C SER A 88 2.50 2.91 5.81
N ILE A 89 2.62 2.23 4.68
CA ILE A 89 2.12 0.87 4.50
C ILE A 89 3.32 -0.06 4.36
N MET A 90 3.31 -1.16 5.12
CA MET A 90 4.30 -2.22 4.99
C MET A 90 3.71 -3.36 4.15
N LEU A 91 4.51 -3.86 3.21
CA LEU A 91 4.18 -4.99 2.36
C LEU A 91 5.30 -6.03 2.45
N PHE A 92 4.96 -7.27 2.78
CA PHE A 92 5.90 -8.38 2.69
C PHE A 92 5.93 -8.96 1.28
N VAL A 93 7.14 -9.16 0.75
CA VAL A 93 7.42 -9.74 -0.57
C VAL A 93 8.45 -10.87 -0.45
N ASP A 94 8.51 -11.73 -1.47
CA ASP A 94 9.43 -12.86 -1.48
C ASP A 94 10.87 -12.44 -1.81
N ASP A 95 11.06 -11.38 -2.63
CA ASP A 95 12.37 -10.87 -3.06
C ASP A 95 12.33 -9.33 -3.13
N ALA A 96 12.92 -8.66 -2.14
CA ALA A 96 12.90 -7.20 -2.05
C ALA A 96 13.73 -6.53 -3.16
N ASP A 97 14.83 -7.15 -3.62
CA ASP A 97 15.67 -6.58 -4.69
C ASP A 97 14.95 -6.64 -6.04
N ALA A 98 14.39 -7.80 -6.39
CA ALA A 98 13.65 -7.97 -7.63
C ALA A 98 12.40 -7.07 -7.66
N HIS A 99 11.67 -7.00 -6.54
CA HIS A 99 10.49 -6.12 -6.41
C HIS A 99 10.88 -4.64 -6.54
N CYS A 100 11.97 -4.20 -5.92
CA CYS A 100 12.48 -2.83 -6.03
C CYS A 100 12.84 -2.47 -7.48
N ALA A 101 13.56 -3.35 -8.18
CA ALA A 101 13.95 -3.14 -9.57
C ALA A 101 12.71 -3.00 -10.48
N HIS A 102 11.69 -3.86 -10.28
CA HIS A 102 10.44 -3.81 -11.01
C HIS A 102 9.65 -2.52 -10.72
N ALA A 103 9.48 -2.17 -9.44
CA ALA A 103 8.76 -0.97 -9.02
C ALA A 103 9.42 0.31 -9.58
N ARG A 104 10.76 0.39 -9.49
CA ARG A 104 11.54 1.49 -10.08
C ARG A 104 11.29 1.65 -11.57
N ALA A 105 11.30 0.54 -12.32
CA ALA A 105 11.04 0.54 -13.76
C ALA A 105 9.60 1.02 -14.11
N ARG A 106 8.69 0.97 -13.14
CA ARG A 106 7.30 1.43 -13.24
C ARG A 106 7.05 2.79 -12.61
N GLY A 107 8.13 3.54 -12.27
CA GLY A 107 8.04 4.91 -11.81
C GLY A 107 7.92 5.11 -10.30
N ALA A 108 8.14 4.07 -9.48
CA ALA A 108 8.27 4.26 -8.04
C ALA A 108 9.49 5.12 -7.72
N GLN A 109 9.31 6.11 -6.87
CA GLN A 109 10.43 6.86 -6.32
C GLN A 109 11.02 6.10 -5.15
N ILE A 110 12.21 5.53 -5.33
CA ILE A 110 12.91 4.83 -4.26
C ILE A 110 13.60 5.85 -3.36
N ILE A 111 13.21 5.89 -2.10
CA ILE A 111 13.75 6.82 -1.10
C ILE A 111 14.79 6.16 -0.18
N GLU A 112 14.70 4.84 -0.04
CA GLU A 112 15.67 4.00 0.66
C GLU A 112 15.98 2.79 -0.22
N GLU A 113 17.25 2.59 -0.57
CA GLU A 113 17.67 1.43 -1.36
C GLU A 113 17.55 0.13 -0.55
N PRO A 114 17.39 -1.04 -1.22
CA PRO A 114 17.32 -2.31 -0.51
C PRO A 114 18.52 -2.54 0.42
N ALA A 115 18.24 -2.65 1.70
CA ALA A 115 19.25 -2.87 2.74
C ALA A 115 18.79 -3.98 3.70
N THR A 116 19.78 -4.72 4.21
CA THR A 116 19.52 -5.76 5.21
C THR A 116 19.72 -5.18 6.61
N HIS A 117 18.73 -5.41 7.45
CA HIS A 117 18.72 -5.06 8.87
C HIS A 117 18.59 -6.33 9.71
N ASP A 118 19.63 -6.65 10.45
CA ASP A 118 19.64 -7.75 11.43
C ASP A 118 19.46 -7.17 12.83
N TYR A 119 18.38 -7.56 13.49
CA TYR A 119 18.01 -7.06 14.82
C TYR A 119 18.54 -7.95 15.96
N GLY A 120 19.37 -8.95 15.65
CA GLY A 120 19.97 -9.87 16.60
C GLY A 120 19.30 -11.25 16.64
N GLU A 121 19.97 -12.20 17.31
CA GLU A 121 19.55 -13.62 17.31
C GLU A 121 18.17 -13.88 17.93
N ASP A 122 17.79 -13.06 18.92
CA ASP A 122 16.48 -13.15 19.58
C ASP A 122 15.34 -12.51 18.79
N TYR A 123 15.66 -11.84 17.69
CA TYR A 123 14.73 -11.07 16.88
C TYR A 123 14.74 -11.58 15.43
N TRP A 124 14.42 -10.71 14.50
CA TRP A 124 14.33 -11.04 13.08
C TRP A 124 15.43 -10.34 12.27
N ALA A 125 15.57 -10.76 11.03
CA ALA A 125 16.35 -10.05 10.03
C ALA A 125 15.45 -9.83 8.79
N ASP A 126 15.49 -8.63 8.28
CA ASP A 126 14.71 -8.21 7.11
C ASP A 126 15.62 -7.58 6.06
N ARG A 127 15.27 -7.74 4.79
CA ARG A 127 15.76 -6.93 3.70
C ARG A 127 14.63 -6.08 3.19
N SER A 128 14.78 -4.74 3.25
CA SER A 128 13.69 -3.83 2.93
C SER A 128 14.15 -2.62 2.14
N TYR A 129 13.22 -2.00 1.42
CA TYR A 129 13.42 -0.73 0.77
C TYR A 129 12.21 0.18 1.00
N GLY A 130 12.42 1.50 0.88
CA GLY A 130 11.38 2.50 0.97
C GLY A 130 11.04 3.08 -0.40
N ALA A 131 9.75 3.20 -0.70
CA ALA A 131 9.28 3.79 -1.94
C ALA A 131 8.13 4.76 -1.71
N ILE A 132 8.02 5.74 -2.62
CA ILE A 132 6.87 6.63 -2.73
C ILE A 132 6.16 6.34 -4.03
N ASP A 133 4.85 6.20 -3.97
CA ASP A 133 4.00 6.02 -5.14
C ASP A 133 3.76 7.36 -5.87
N PRO A 134 3.11 7.36 -7.06
CA PRO A 134 2.95 8.59 -7.87
C PRO A 134 2.22 9.75 -7.18
N GLU A 135 1.46 9.49 -6.12
CA GLU A 135 0.78 10.53 -5.37
C GLU A 135 1.35 10.80 -3.97
N GLY A 136 2.46 10.14 -3.62
CA GLY A 136 3.24 10.46 -2.44
C GLY A 136 2.99 9.57 -1.22
N HIS A 137 2.22 8.50 -1.32
CA HIS A 137 2.10 7.56 -0.21
C HIS A 137 3.39 6.79 0.00
N LEU A 138 3.77 6.61 1.26
CA LEU A 138 5.00 5.94 1.67
C LEU A 138 4.75 4.43 1.85
N TRP A 139 5.60 3.63 1.22
CA TRP A 139 5.58 2.18 1.27
C TRP A 139 6.91 1.63 1.75
N TRP A 140 6.86 0.71 2.72
CA TRP A 140 7.98 -0.11 3.14
C TRP A 140 7.79 -1.52 2.61
N ILE A 141 8.64 -1.94 1.68
CA ILE A 141 8.59 -3.24 1.05
C ILE A 141 9.66 -4.11 1.67
N THR A 142 9.26 -5.23 2.24
CA THR A 142 10.09 -6.00 3.16
C THR A 142 10.09 -7.48 2.79
N GLN A 143 11.28 -8.05 2.69
CA GLN A 143 11.51 -9.50 2.64
C GLN A 143 11.97 -9.97 4.01
N ARG A 144 11.28 -10.94 4.62
CA ARG A 144 11.71 -11.58 5.86
C ARG A 144 12.83 -12.57 5.56
N LEU A 145 14.05 -12.32 6.08
CA LEU A 145 15.20 -13.22 5.94
C LEU A 145 15.30 -14.23 7.08
N ARG A 146 14.94 -13.83 8.29
CA ARG A 146 14.93 -14.68 9.49
C ARG A 146 13.79 -14.29 10.41
N ASN A 147 13.02 -15.26 10.85
CA ASN A 147 12.03 -15.07 11.91
C ASN A 147 12.70 -15.13 13.29
N PRO A 148 12.09 -14.50 14.33
CA PRO A 148 12.54 -14.72 15.69
C PRO A 148 12.37 -16.21 16.07
N PRO A 149 13.15 -16.71 17.05
CA PRO A 149 12.98 -18.06 17.57
C PRO A 149 11.53 -18.28 18.05
N ALA A 150 11.03 -19.52 17.87
CA ALA A 150 9.73 -19.87 18.43
C ALA A 150 9.78 -19.78 19.97
N LYS A 151 8.78 -19.14 20.55
CA LYS A 151 8.62 -19.05 22.02
C LYS A 151 8.05 -20.36 22.58
#